data_d7e14fc38dc937515aca28e305481bce
#
_entry.id   d7e14fc38dc937515aca28e305481bce
#
_cell.length_a   1.000
_cell.length_b   1.000
_cell.length_c   1.000
_cell.angle_alpha   90.00
_cell.angle_beta   90.00
_cell.angle_gamma   90.00
#
_symmetry.space_group_name_H-M   'P 1'
#
loop_
_entity.id
_entity.type
_entity.pdbx_description
1 polymer ?
#
loop_
_entity_poly.entity_id
_entity_poly.type
_entity_poly.pdbx_seq_one_letter_code
_entity_poly.pdbx_strand_id
1 'polypeptide(L)'
;AEYADRSLLWNAVEKIEKAKNAQLAREIEIALPQKLTIEHSISLVREYVKEQFVNAGMCADFAIHDKQDGNPHAHIMLTMRPIEQGGAWGAKQKKEYILDKDGGKIYDPKKRSYKCKSIPATDWNEQTKAEEWRAAWAEICNRALEQNGHAERIDRRSYARQGIDQIPTVHLGVAAFQMEKRGIRTERGNLNREIEVTNGRLRQLKARISKLQNWLKEETENTCLLYTSPSPRDTERSR
;
A
#
# COMPACT_ATOMS: atom_id res chain seq x y z
N ALA A 1 16.99 18.98 -17.83
CA ALA A 1 16.11 17.84 -17.77
C ALA A 1 16.16 17.07 -19.09
N GLU A 2 17.24 16.28 -19.27
CA GLU A 2 17.50 15.51 -20.50
C GLU A 2 16.40 14.46 -20.77
N TYR A 3 15.80 13.88 -19.72
CA TYR A 3 14.78 12.84 -19.78
C TYR A 3 13.37 13.35 -19.45
N ALA A 4 13.05 14.58 -19.82
CA ALA A 4 11.68 15.11 -19.69
C ALA A 4 10.73 14.50 -20.75
N ASP A 5 11.29 14.06 -21.88
CA ASP A 5 10.55 13.31 -22.91
C ASP A 5 10.55 11.82 -22.57
N ARG A 6 9.34 11.24 -22.53
CA ARG A 6 9.09 9.83 -22.25
C ARG A 6 9.82 8.89 -23.21
N SER A 7 9.82 9.21 -24.50
CA SER A 7 10.47 8.38 -25.51
C SER A 7 11.98 8.39 -25.35
N LEU A 8 12.57 9.56 -25.06
CA LEU A 8 14.00 9.67 -24.79
C LEU A 8 14.41 8.88 -23.56
N LEU A 9 13.60 8.94 -22.47
CA LEU A 9 13.85 8.19 -21.23
C LEU A 9 13.89 6.68 -21.51
N TRP A 10 12.81 6.14 -22.05
CA TRP A 10 12.68 4.68 -22.20
C TRP A 10 13.60 4.09 -23.26
N ASN A 11 13.90 4.83 -24.35
CA ASN A 11 14.94 4.45 -25.31
C ASN A 11 16.34 4.44 -24.67
N ALA A 12 16.63 5.36 -23.76
CA ALA A 12 17.90 5.36 -23.04
C ALA A 12 18.01 4.17 -22.07
N VAL A 13 16.90 3.81 -21.40
CA VAL A 13 16.83 2.61 -20.55
C VAL A 13 17.11 1.34 -21.36
N GLU A 14 16.46 1.15 -22.51
CA GLU A 14 16.72 0.00 -23.38
C GLU A 14 18.18 -0.08 -23.83
N LYS A 15 18.80 1.04 -24.17
CA LYS A 15 20.20 1.07 -24.59
C LYS A 15 21.17 0.68 -23.50
N ILE A 16 20.90 1.02 -22.23
CA ILE A 16 21.79 0.70 -21.10
C ILE A 16 21.59 -0.72 -20.58
N GLU A 17 20.40 -1.29 -20.72
CA GLU A 17 20.02 -2.61 -20.25
C GLU A 17 20.30 -3.71 -21.30
N LYS A 18 21.56 -4.13 -21.41
CA LYS A 18 22.02 -4.99 -22.51
C LYS A 18 21.73 -6.48 -22.35
N ALA A 19 21.40 -6.95 -21.13
CA ALA A 19 21.15 -8.37 -20.90
C ALA A 19 19.77 -8.77 -21.42
N LYS A 20 19.65 -9.93 -22.08
CA LYS A 20 18.38 -10.43 -22.64
C LYS A 20 17.23 -10.54 -21.63
N ASN A 21 17.56 -10.78 -20.36
CA ASN A 21 16.62 -10.90 -19.25
C ASN A 21 16.69 -9.68 -18.30
N ALA A 22 17.21 -8.56 -18.78
CA ALA A 22 17.27 -7.35 -17.95
C ALA A 22 15.86 -6.86 -17.63
N GLN A 23 15.62 -6.56 -16.36
CA GLN A 23 14.43 -5.80 -15.96
C GLN A 23 14.64 -4.35 -16.37
N LEU A 24 13.79 -3.85 -17.27
CA LEU A 24 13.85 -2.49 -17.81
C LEU A 24 13.23 -1.48 -16.87
N ALA A 25 12.06 -1.81 -16.33
CA ALA A 25 11.28 -0.93 -15.46
C ALA A 25 10.65 -1.71 -14.31
N ARG A 26 10.21 -0.97 -13.30
CA ARG A 26 9.29 -1.42 -12.27
C ARG A 26 8.02 -0.63 -12.43
N GLU A 27 6.88 -1.31 -12.39
CA GLU A 27 5.57 -0.69 -12.34
C GLU A 27 5.02 -0.76 -10.93
N ILE A 28 4.40 0.34 -10.50
CA ILE A 28 3.61 0.43 -9.28
C ILE A 28 2.25 0.99 -9.68
N GLU A 29 1.19 0.25 -9.36
CA GLU A 29 -0.18 0.68 -9.50
C GLU A 29 -0.71 1.14 -8.15
N ILE A 30 -1.29 2.34 -8.11
CA ILE A 30 -1.86 2.94 -6.91
C ILE A 30 -3.30 3.37 -7.16
N ALA A 31 -4.22 3.00 -6.25
CA ALA A 31 -5.59 3.48 -6.27
C ALA A 31 -5.64 4.94 -5.82
N LEU A 32 -6.44 5.75 -6.49
CA LEU A 32 -6.67 7.15 -6.18
C LEU A 32 -7.95 7.35 -5.37
N PRO A 33 -7.97 8.28 -4.41
CA PRO A 33 -9.20 8.61 -3.70
C PRO A 33 -10.27 9.21 -4.63
N GLN A 34 -11.42 8.57 -4.74
CA GLN A 34 -12.54 9.01 -5.58
C GLN A 34 -13.10 10.39 -5.23
N LYS A 35 -12.84 10.87 -4.01
CA LYS A 35 -13.31 12.16 -3.52
C LYS A 35 -12.49 13.35 -3.99
N LEU A 36 -11.28 13.10 -4.49
CA LEU A 36 -10.39 14.14 -4.99
C LEU A 36 -10.68 14.42 -6.47
N THR A 37 -10.52 15.69 -6.86
CA THR A 37 -10.58 16.07 -8.27
C THR A 37 -9.36 15.52 -9.02
N ILE A 38 -9.43 15.51 -10.35
CA ILE A 38 -8.31 15.04 -11.18
C ILE A 38 -7.06 15.89 -10.96
N GLU A 39 -7.19 17.19 -10.76
CA GLU A 39 -6.07 18.12 -10.50
C GLU A 39 -5.41 17.80 -9.16
N HIS A 40 -6.21 17.56 -8.11
CA HIS A 40 -5.71 17.14 -6.81
C HIS A 40 -5.02 15.77 -6.89
N SER A 41 -5.59 14.84 -7.66
CA SER A 41 -5.01 13.52 -7.90
C SER A 41 -3.66 13.59 -8.63
N ILE A 42 -3.53 14.46 -9.63
CA ILE A 42 -2.26 14.70 -10.33
C ILE A 42 -1.22 15.26 -9.37
N SER A 43 -1.59 16.24 -8.56
CA SER A 43 -0.69 16.87 -7.57
C SER A 43 -0.24 15.86 -6.53
N LEU A 44 -1.17 15.03 -6.04
CA LEU A 44 -0.93 13.95 -5.07
C LEU A 44 0.08 12.93 -5.60
N VAL A 45 -0.11 12.44 -6.84
CA VAL A 45 0.80 11.48 -7.47
C VAL A 45 2.18 12.09 -7.70
N ARG A 46 2.26 13.36 -8.11
CA ARG A 46 3.54 14.07 -8.29
C ARG A 46 4.31 14.19 -6.99
N GLU A 47 3.64 14.56 -5.90
CA GLU A 47 4.24 14.66 -4.57
C GLU A 47 4.81 13.30 -4.14
N TYR A 48 3.99 12.25 -4.21
CA TYR A 48 4.40 10.89 -3.88
C TYR A 48 5.60 10.41 -4.71
N VAL A 49 5.52 10.56 -6.03
CA VAL A 49 6.59 10.15 -6.95
C VAL A 49 7.89 10.90 -6.67
N LYS A 50 7.80 12.21 -6.43
CA LYS A 50 8.96 13.03 -6.12
C LYS A 50 9.63 12.60 -4.82
N GLU A 51 8.84 12.43 -3.75
CA GLU A 51 9.35 12.12 -2.42
C GLU A 51 9.93 10.70 -2.33
N GLN A 52 9.22 9.71 -2.89
CA GLN A 52 9.58 8.31 -2.68
C GLN A 52 10.56 7.76 -3.73
N PHE A 53 10.54 8.28 -4.95
CA PHE A 53 11.30 7.68 -6.05
C PHE A 53 12.31 8.64 -6.66
N VAL A 54 11.90 9.85 -7.01
CA VAL A 54 12.83 10.81 -7.68
C VAL A 54 13.93 11.26 -6.74
N ASN A 55 13.60 11.56 -5.47
CA ASN A 55 14.61 11.92 -4.46
C ASN A 55 15.56 10.75 -4.14
N ALA A 56 15.13 9.50 -4.36
CA ALA A 56 15.99 8.33 -4.25
C ALA A 56 16.85 8.06 -5.51
N GLY A 57 16.74 8.91 -6.55
CA GLY A 57 17.54 8.83 -7.77
C GLY A 57 16.87 8.07 -8.92
N MET A 58 15.62 7.65 -8.80
CA MET A 58 14.89 7.03 -9.92
C MET A 58 14.35 8.09 -10.88
N CYS A 59 14.24 7.75 -12.16
CA CYS A 59 13.29 8.42 -13.04
C CYS A 59 11.95 7.76 -12.97
N ALA A 60 10.91 8.56 -12.98
CA ALA A 60 9.54 8.11 -12.93
C ALA A 60 8.73 8.71 -14.08
N ASP A 61 7.89 7.85 -14.65
CA ASP A 61 6.88 8.20 -15.65
C ASP A 61 5.54 7.68 -15.14
N PHE A 62 4.50 8.51 -15.11
CA PHE A 62 3.20 8.06 -14.62
C PHE A 62 2.05 8.48 -15.54
N ALA A 63 0.99 7.68 -15.50
CA ALA A 63 -0.28 7.96 -16.16
C ALA A 63 -1.42 7.71 -15.19
N ILE A 64 -2.43 8.58 -15.22
CA ILE A 64 -3.65 8.41 -14.44
C ILE A 64 -4.72 7.85 -15.36
N HIS A 65 -5.39 6.81 -14.90
CA HIS A 65 -6.54 6.21 -15.53
C HIS A 65 -7.78 6.46 -14.69
N ASP A 66 -8.72 7.22 -15.27
CA ASP A 66 -10.05 7.41 -14.70
C ASP A 66 -11.08 7.22 -15.81
N LYS A 67 -11.73 6.07 -15.81
CA LYS A 67 -12.81 5.74 -16.75
C LYS A 67 -14.19 6.06 -16.19
N GLN A 68 -14.25 6.74 -15.07
CA GLN A 68 -15.48 7.03 -14.33
C GLN A 68 -16.26 5.75 -13.95
N ASP A 69 -15.57 4.63 -13.86
CA ASP A 69 -16.10 3.32 -13.43
C ASP A 69 -15.98 3.09 -11.92
N GLY A 70 -15.57 4.12 -11.17
CA GLY A 70 -15.39 4.07 -9.72
C GLY A 70 -14.05 3.50 -9.26
N ASN A 71 -13.09 3.33 -10.16
CA ASN A 71 -11.74 2.84 -9.84
C ASN A 71 -10.64 3.72 -10.45
N PRO A 72 -10.54 5.02 -10.09
CA PRO A 72 -9.44 5.85 -10.53
C PRO A 72 -8.12 5.32 -9.97
N HIS A 73 -7.10 5.19 -10.83
CA HIS A 73 -5.80 4.67 -10.44
C HIS A 73 -4.67 5.29 -11.26
N ALA A 74 -3.46 5.21 -10.75
CA ALA A 74 -2.28 5.66 -11.48
C ALA A 74 -1.29 4.50 -11.64
N HIS A 75 -0.73 4.41 -12.84
CA HIS A 75 0.41 3.56 -13.17
C HIS A 75 1.68 4.39 -13.11
N ILE A 76 2.65 3.96 -12.34
CA ILE A 76 3.94 4.62 -12.15
C ILE A 76 5.02 3.67 -12.64
N MET A 77 5.71 4.04 -13.72
CA MET A 77 6.87 3.31 -14.22
C MET A 77 8.15 3.95 -13.68
N LEU A 78 9.02 3.13 -13.10
CA LEU A 78 10.25 3.54 -12.44
C LEU A 78 11.46 2.88 -13.10
N THR A 79 12.55 3.63 -13.23
CA THR A 79 13.82 3.08 -13.71
C THR A 79 14.47 2.16 -12.67
N MET A 80 15.22 1.16 -13.15
CA MET A 80 15.95 0.21 -12.30
C MET A 80 17.39 0.63 -12.00
N ARG A 81 17.81 1.77 -12.54
CA ARG A 81 19.12 2.39 -12.29
C ARG A 81 18.91 3.81 -11.77
N PRO A 82 19.73 4.26 -10.82
CA PRO A 82 19.72 5.66 -10.44
C PRO A 82 20.30 6.52 -11.54
N ILE A 83 19.83 7.77 -11.61
CA ILE A 83 20.50 8.81 -12.34
C ILE A 83 21.37 9.60 -11.37
N GLU A 84 22.65 9.68 -11.67
CA GLU A 84 23.63 10.42 -10.89
C GLU A 84 23.60 11.92 -11.21
N GLN A 85 24.22 12.72 -10.36
CA GLN A 85 24.41 14.15 -10.64
C GLN A 85 25.18 14.30 -11.95
N GLY A 86 24.57 15.00 -12.92
CA GLY A 86 25.12 15.13 -14.27
C GLY A 86 24.43 14.29 -15.35
N GLY A 87 23.40 13.51 -15.00
CA GLY A 87 22.57 12.77 -15.96
C GLY A 87 23.11 11.40 -16.36
N ALA A 88 24.20 10.94 -15.78
CA ALA A 88 24.76 9.63 -16.04
C ALA A 88 23.96 8.52 -15.34
N TRP A 89 23.86 7.35 -16.00
CA TRP A 89 23.24 6.16 -15.41
C TRP A 89 24.17 5.49 -14.40
N GLY A 90 23.70 5.35 -13.17
CA GLY A 90 24.37 4.60 -12.14
C GLY A 90 24.30 3.08 -12.33
N ALA A 91 25.05 2.36 -11.53
CA ALA A 91 25.10 0.90 -11.57
C ALA A 91 23.99 0.26 -10.75
N LYS A 92 23.39 -0.87 -11.21
CA LYS A 92 22.46 -1.70 -10.40
C LYS A 92 23.16 -2.44 -9.27
N GLN A 93 24.46 -2.74 -9.46
CA GLN A 93 25.24 -3.57 -8.53
C GLN A 93 26.62 -2.94 -8.36
N LYS A 94 27.18 -3.09 -7.17
CA LYS A 94 28.56 -2.72 -6.84
C LYS A 94 29.33 -3.94 -6.37
N LYS A 95 30.66 -3.91 -6.55
CA LYS A 95 31.56 -4.96 -6.08
C LYS A 95 31.95 -4.69 -4.63
N GLU A 96 31.69 -5.65 -3.77
CA GLU A 96 32.21 -5.69 -2.41
C GLU A 96 33.35 -6.69 -2.37
N TYR A 97 34.57 -6.23 -2.08
CA TYR A 97 35.74 -7.08 -2.02
C TYR A 97 35.76 -7.91 -0.75
N ILE A 98 36.13 -9.19 -0.88
CA ILE A 98 36.33 -10.08 0.26
C ILE A 98 37.71 -9.75 0.84
N LEU A 99 37.71 -9.39 2.11
CA LEU A 99 38.94 -9.02 2.83
C LEU A 99 39.50 -10.26 3.59
N ASP A 100 40.81 -10.30 3.78
CA ASP A 100 41.49 -11.20 4.67
C ASP A 100 41.42 -10.73 6.15
N LYS A 101 42.11 -11.44 7.05
CA LYS A 101 42.10 -11.10 8.49
C LYS A 101 42.79 -9.77 8.80
N ASP A 102 43.65 -9.30 7.91
CA ASP A 102 44.43 -8.06 8.04
C ASP A 102 43.79 -6.88 7.27
N GLY A 103 42.60 -7.10 6.68
CA GLY A 103 41.88 -6.09 5.91
C GLY A 103 42.35 -5.96 4.45
N GLY A 104 43.22 -6.85 3.98
CA GLY A 104 43.66 -6.87 2.60
C GLY A 104 42.67 -7.55 1.66
N LYS A 105 42.64 -7.14 0.38
CA LYS A 105 41.79 -7.79 -0.64
C LYS A 105 42.39 -9.14 -1.03
N ILE A 106 41.59 -10.21 -0.99
CA ILE A 106 42.03 -11.57 -1.35
C ILE A 106 42.09 -11.67 -2.88
N TYR A 107 43.28 -11.94 -3.40
CA TYR A 107 43.51 -12.16 -4.84
C TYR A 107 43.22 -13.61 -5.24
N ASP A 108 42.54 -13.82 -6.37
CA ASP A 108 42.30 -15.15 -6.96
C ASP A 108 43.21 -15.32 -8.22
N PRO A 109 44.28 -16.10 -8.13
CA PRO A 109 45.19 -16.28 -9.26
C PRO A 109 44.54 -16.94 -10.48
N LYS A 110 43.54 -17.84 -10.26
CA LYS A 110 42.82 -18.51 -11.35
C LYS A 110 41.98 -17.57 -12.17
N LYS A 111 41.34 -16.61 -11.52
CA LYS A 111 40.49 -15.60 -12.16
C LYS A 111 41.23 -14.32 -12.50
N ARG A 112 42.52 -14.21 -12.13
CA ARG A 112 43.34 -12.99 -12.28
C ARG A 112 42.64 -11.73 -11.78
N SER A 113 41.90 -11.84 -10.66
CA SER A 113 41.12 -10.73 -10.08
C SER A 113 40.98 -10.90 -8.57
N TYR A 114 40.67 -9.82 -7.89
CA TYR A 114 40.33 -9.86 -6.47
C TYR A 114 38.97 -10.51 -6.25
N LYS A 115 38.89 -11.38 -5.23
CA LYS A 115 37.59 -11.98 -4.83
C LYS A 115 36.62 -10.90 -4.41
N CYS A 116 35.42 -10.88 -5.01
CA CYS A 116 34.37 -9.94 -4.66
C CYS A 116 33.01 -10.62 -4.75
N LYS A 117 32.07 -10.05 -4.01
CA LYS A 117 30.63 -10.33 -4.14
C LYS A 117 29.98 -9.19 -4.89
N SER A 118 29.02 -9.49 -5.73
CA SER A 118 28.16 -8.49 -6.33
C SER A 118 27.00 -8.23 -5.37
N ILE A 119 26.88 -6.99 -4.91
CA ILE A 119 25.78 -6.57 -4.03
C ILE A 119 24.95 -5.49 -4.73
N PRO A 120 23.65 -5.33 -4.42
CA PRO A 120 22.83 -4.26 -4.95
C PRO A 120 23.47 -2.89 -4.66
N ALA A 121 23.44 -2.00 -5.62
CA ALA A 121 23.94 -0.62 -5.43
C ALA A 121 22.94 0.25 -4.65
N THR A 122 21.65 -0.11 -4.71
CA THR A 122 20.54 0.58 -4.06
C THR A 122 19.72 -0.42 -3.22
N ASP A 123 18.93 0.06 -2.30
CA ASP A 123 18.02 -0.71 -1.43
C ASP A 123 16.64 -0.97 -2.05
N TRP A 124 16.41 -0.56 -3.30
CA TRP A 124 15.10 -0.56 -3.94
C TRP A 124 14.43 -1.94 -4.07
N ASN A 125 15.22 -3.01 -3.99
CA ASN A 125 14.74 -4.38 -4.06
C ASN A 125 14.59 -5.04 -2.68
N GLU A 126 14.79 -4.30 -1.60
CA GLU A 126 14.56 -4.82 -0.27
C GLU A 126 13.08 -5.07 -0.02
N GLN A 127 12.78 -6.14 0.70
CA GLN A 127 11.41 -6.56 0.96
C GLN A 127 10.62 -5.52 1.76
N THR A 128 11.30 -4.73 2.59
CA THR A 128 10.72 -3.65 3.40
C THR A 128 10.21 -2.48 2.57
N LYS A 129 10.81 -2.23 1.39
CA LYS A 129 10.45 -1.08 0.54
C LYS A 129 8.99 -1.05 0.11
N ALA A 130 8.40 -2.20 -0.16
CA ALA A 130 6.99 -2.28 -0.53
C ALA A 130 6.07 -1.78 0.61
N GLU A 131 6.41 -2.07 1.87
CA GLU A 131 5.66 -1.59 3.03
C GLU A 131 5.91 -0.10 3.30
N GLU A 132 7.14 0.38 3.11
CA GLU A 132 7.50 1.79 3.23
C GLU A 132 6.72 2.64 2.21
N TRP A 133 6.72 2.23 0.93
CA TRP A 133 5.98 2.92 -0.14
C TRP A 133 4.47 2.91 0.08
N ARG A 134 3.90 1.78 0.57
CA ARG A 134 2.48 1.72 0.95
C ARG A 134 2.15 2.64 2.11
N ALA A 135 3.05 2.73 3.10
CA ALA A 135 2.88 3.62 4.24
C ALA A 135 2.88 5.08 3.79
N ALA A 136 3.87 5.48 3.00
CA ALA A 136 3.99 6.82 2.47
C ALA A 136 2.78 7.19 1.60
N TRP A 137 2.31 6.27 0.75
CA TRP A 137 1.12 6.51 -0.06
C TRP A 137 -0.13 6.77 0.80
N ALA A 138 -0.36 5.93 1.82
CA ALA A 138 -1.51 6.11 2.72
C ALA A 138 -1.43 7.44 3.50
N GLU A 139 -0.24 7.84 3.94
CA GLU A 139 -0.02 9.10 4.65
C GLU A 139 -0.30 10.32 3.77
N ILE A 140 0.27 10.35 2.56
CA ILE A 140 0.07 11.44 1.59
C ILE A 140 -1.40 11.55 1.20
N CYS A 141 -2.08 10.42 0.92
CA CYS A 141 -3.51 10.39 0.65
C CYS A 141 -4.35 10.95 1.80
N ASN A 142 -4.06 10.54 3.03
CA ASN A 142 -4.79 10.98 4.21
C ASN A 142 -4.62 12.47 4.45
N ARG A 143 -3.43 13.01 4.25
CA ARG A 143 -3.15 14.45 4.31
C ARG A 143 -3.94 15.20 3.24
N ALA A 144 -3.97 14.72 2.01
CA ALA A 144 -4.71 15.34 0.92
C ALA A 144 -6.23 15.30 1.16
N LEU A 145 -6.77 14.18 1.65
CA LEU A 145 -8.19 14.07 2.01
C LEU A 145 -8.56 15.06 3.11
N GLU A 146 -7.73 15.18 4.15
CA GLU A 146 -7.95 16.14 5.24
C GLU A 146 -7.95 17.60 4.76
N GLN A 147 -6.95 17.96 3.95
CA GLN A 147 -6.85 19.30 3.37
C GLN A 147 -8.04 19.67 2.49
N ASN A 148 -8.70 18.68 1.88
CA ASN A 148 -9.91 18.87 1.08
C ASN A 148 -11.21 18.64 1.86
N GLY A 149 -11.16 18.55 3.19
CA GLY A 149 -12.33 18.49 4.06
C GLY A 149 -13.05 17.13 4.08
N HIS A 150 -12.37 16.05 3.64
CA HIS A 150 -12.92 14.70 3.65
C HIS A 150 -12.57 13.97 4.95
N ALA A 151 -13.55 13.27 5.52
CA ALA A 151 -13.40 12.50 6.76
C ALA A 151 -12.81 11.09 6.53
N GLU A 152 -12.91 10.58 5.31
CA GLU A 152 -12.42 9.26 4.94
C GLU A 152 -10.89 9.18 5.08
N ARG A 153 -10.41 8.01 5.51
CA ARG A 153 -8.98 7.73 5.67
C ARG A 153 -8.64 6.36 5.09
N ILE A 154 -7.45 6.27 4.53
CA ILE A 154 -6.87 5.03 3.99
C ILE A 154 -6.01 4.39 5.08
N ASP A 155 -6.23 3.10 5.33
CA ASP A 155 -5.35 2.29 6.17
C ASP A 155 -4.74 1.16 5.32
N ARG A 156 -3.41 1.14 5.20
CA ARG A 156 -2.66 0.16 4.42
C ARG A 156 -2.58 -1.23 5.06
N ARG A 157 -2.95 -1.34 6.34
CA ARG A 157 -2.87 -2.60 7.07
C ARG A 157 -3.96 -3.56 6.61
N SER A 158 -3.69 -4.86 6.67
CA SER A 158 -4.73 -5.87 6.47
C SER A 158 -5.83 -5.75 7.51
N TYR A 159 -7.04 -6.20 7.20
CA TYR A 159 -8.17 -6.19 8.15
C TYR A 159 -7.83 -6.83 9.49
N ALA A 160 -7.09 -7.95 9.49
CA ALA A 160 -6.62 -8.58 10.72
C ALA A 160 -5.73 -7.65 11.56
N ARG A 161 -4.81 -6.92 10.93
CA ARG A 161 -3.93 -5.95 11.62
C ARG A 161 -4.66 -4.68 12.07
N GLN A 162 -5.78 -4.36 11.45
CA GLN A 162 -6.67 -3.27 11.86
C GLN A 162 -7.65 -3.70 12.97
N GLY A 163 -7.70 -4.98 13.33
CA GLY A 163 -8.70 -5.52 14.26
C GLY A 163 -10.10 -5.59 13.65
N ILE A 164 -10.22 -5.55 12.34
CA ILE A 164 -11.49 -5.64 11.62
C ILE A 164 -11.76 -7.11 11.30
N ASP A 165 -12.80 -7.68 11.93
CA ASP A 165 -13.24 -9.04 11.65
C ASP A 165 -14.07 -9.09 10.36
N GLN A 166 -13.39 -8.95 9.24
CA GLN A 166 -13.95 -9.14 7.91
C GLN A 166 -12.97 -9.98 7.08
N ILE A 167 -13.54 -10.84 6.26
CA ILE A 167 -12.78 -11.64 5.29
C ILE A 167 -12.54 -10.75 4.06
N PRO A 168 -11.30 -10.55 3.63
CA PRO A 168 -11.01 -9.79 2.41
C PRO A 168 -11.48 -10.56 1.17
N THR A 169 -11.96 -9.82 0.16
CA THR A 169 -12.28 -10.41 -1.14
C THR A 169 -11.02 -10.79 -1.91
N VAL A 170 -11.14 -11.76 -2.80
CA VAL A 170 -10.05 -12.23 -3.66
C VAL A 170 -10.05 -11.43 -4.96
N HIS A 171 -8.87 -10.99 -5.40
CA HIS A 171 -8.72 -10.32 -6.68
C HIS A 171 -9.11 -11.26 -7.83
N LEU A 172 -10.07 -10.82 -8.66
CA LEU A 172 -10.59 -11.64 -9.77
C LEU A 172 -9.54 -11.87 -10.87
N GLY A 173 -8.74 -10.86 -11.16
CA GLY A 173 -7.90 -10.81 -12.35
C GLY A 173 -8.71 -10.49 -13.60
N VAL A 174 -8.01 -10.06 -14.67
CA VAL A 174 -8.65 -9.54 -15.90
C VAL A 174 -9.61 -10.54 -16.54
N ALA A 175 -9.20 -11.80 -16.68
CA ALA A 175 -10.01 -12.82 -17.34
C ALA A 175 -11.32 -13.11 -16.58
N ALA A 176 -11.23 -13.38 -15.26
CA ALA A 176 -12.40 -13.65 -14.44
C ALA A 176 -13.33 -12.42 -14.36
N PHE A 177 -12.76 -11.21 -14.21
CA PHE A 177 -13.53 -9.97 -14.22
C PHE A 177 -14.35 -9.79 -15.52
N GLN A 178 -13.74 -10.02 -16.68
CA GLN A 178 -14.43 -9.92 -17.98
C GLN A 178 -15.53 -10.99 -18.14
N MET A 179 -15.30 -12.20 -17.62
CA MET A 179 -16.32 -13.26 -17.64
C MET A 179 -17.52 -12.88 -16.73
N GLU A 180 -17.26 -12.44 -15.50
CA GLU A 180 -18.30 -11.99 -14.57
C GLU A 180 -19.10 -10.81 -15.13
N LYS A 181 -18.43 -9.85 -15.78
CA LYS A 181 -19.10 -8.73 -16.47
C LYS A 181 -20.05 -9.18 -17.58
N ARG A 182 -19.77 -10.32 -18.22
CA ARG A 182 -20.64 -10.95 -19.24
C ARG A 182 -21.70 -11.88 -18.63
N GLY A 183 -21.82 -11.96 -17.31
CA GLY A 183 -22.75 -12.84 -16.61
C GLY A 183 -22.28 -14.28 -16.47
N ILE A 184 -21.04 -14.59 -16.86
CA ILE A 184 -20.44 -15.93 -16.72
C ILE A 184 -19.82 -16.03 -15.33
N ARG A 185 -20.37 -16.93 -14.51
CA ARG A 185 -19.87 -17.15 -13.14
C ARG A 185 -18.50 -17.82 -13.15
N THR A 186 -17.59 -17.27 -12.36
CA THR A 186 -16.26 -17.82 -12.15
C THR A 186 -16.08 -18.33 -10.74
N GLU A 187 -15.13 -19.22 -10.51
CA GLU A 187 -14.79 -19.73 -9.19
C GLU A 187 -14.44 -18.62 -8.20
N ARG A 188 -13.57 -17.70 -8.60
CA ARG A 188 -13.18 -16.51 -7.79
C ARG A 188 -14.37 -15.58 -7.52
N GLY A 189 -15.25 -15.40 -8.51
CA GLY A 189 -16.45 -14.60 -8.35
C GLY A 189 -17.43 -15.26 -7.37
N ASN A 190 -17.59 -16.59 -7.41
CA ASN A 190 -18.39 -17.34 -6.45
C ASN A 190 -17.83 -17.18 -5.03
N LEU A 191 -16.52 -17.35 -4.86
CA LEU A 191 -15.84 -17.15 -3.59
C LEU A 191 -16.08 -15.73 -3.02
N ASN A 192 -15.99 -14.69 -3.86
CA ASN A 192 -16.27 -13.34 -3.40
C ASN A 192 -17.73 -13.15 -2.96
N ARG A 193 -18.69 -13.76 -3.65
CA ARG A 193 -20.10 -13.75 -3.22
C ARG A 193 -20.31 -14.44 -1.87
N GLU A 194 -19.65 -15.57 -1.63
CA GLU A 194 -19.68 -16.27 -0.33
C GLU A 194 -19.06 -15.42 0.78
N ILE A 195 -17.92 -14.77 0.50
CA ILE A 195 -17.27 -13.84 1.44
C ILE A 195 -18.21 -12.67 1.77
N GLU A 196 -18.90 -12.11 0.79
CA GLU A 196 -19.85 -11.02 1.00
C GLU A 196 -21.02 -11.41 1.90
N VAL A 197 -21.61 -12.60 1.66
CA VAL A 197 -22.67 -13.16 2.49
C VAL A 197 -22.17 -13.39 3.91
N THR A 198 -20.97 -13.95 4.08
CA THR A 198 -20.38 -14.24 5.40
C THR A 198 -20.11 -12.94 6.16
N ASN A 199 -19.51 -11.95 5.51
CA ASN A 199 -19.26 -10.62 6.10
C ASN A 199 -20.58 -9.92 6.47
N GLY A 200 -21.62 -10.08 5.67
CA GLY A 200 -22.97 -9.59 5.97
C GLY A 200 -23.53 -10.21 7.26
N ARG A 201 -23.41 -11.51 7.41
CA ARG A 201 -23.82 -12.23 8.64
C ARG A 201 -23.03 -11.78 9.86
N LEU A 202 -21.71 -11.63 9.73
CA LEU A 202 -20.86 -11.13 10.82
C LEU A 202 -21.28 -9.73 11.28
N ARG A 203 -21.56 -8.81 10.36
CA ARG A 203 -22.07 -7.47 10.70
C ARG A 203 -23.40 -7.53 11.47
N GLN A 204 -24.33 -8.37 11.02
CA GLN A 204 -25.63 -8.54 11.69
C GLN A 204 -25.46 -9.11 13.11
N LEU A 205 -24.61 -10.11 13.29
CA LEU A 205 -24.34 -10.71 14.60
C LEU A 205 -23.71 -9.69 15.55
N LYS A 206 -22.71 -8.92 15.09
CA LYS A 206 -22.09 -7.86 15.90
C LYS A 206 -23.10 -6.79 16.32
N ALA A 207 -23.96 -6.36 15.41
CA ALA A 207 -25.01 -5.40 15.74
C ALA A 207 -25.99 -5.94 16.80
N ARG A 208 -26.33 -7.25 16.75
CA ARG A 208 -27.15 -7.89 17.78
C ARG A 208 -26.43 -7.97 19.12
N ILE A 209 -25.15 -8.37 19.13
CA ILE A 209 -24.33 -8.42 20.35
C ILE A 209 -24.26 -7.04 20.99
N SER A 210 -23.97 -5.99 20.22
CA SER A 210 -23.91 -4.62 20.72
C SER A 210 -25.23 -4.17 21.34
N LYS A 211 -26.37 -4.49 20.70
CA LYS A 211 -27.70 -4.20 21.28
C LYS A 211 -27.93 -4.91 22.62
N LEU A 212 -27.56 -6.19 22.71
CA LEU A 212 -27.67 -6.93 23.96
C LEU A 212 -26.76 -6.41 25.06
N GLN A 213 -25.54 -6.02 24.72
CA GLN A 213 -24.61 -5.40 25.67
C GLN A 213 -25.14 -4.07 26.21
N ASN A 214 -25.69 -3.23 25.34
CA ASN A 214 -26.29 -1.97 25.75
C ASN A 214 -27.52 -2.20 26.65
N TRP A 215 -28.39 -3.13 26.28
CA TRP A 215 -29.52 -3.51 27.10
C TRP A 215 -29.10 -4.02 28.48
N LEU A 216 -28.11 -4.93 28.56
CA LEU A 216 -27.59 -5.41 29.83
C LEU A 216 -27.02 -4.26 30.68
N LYS A 217 -26.35 -3.30 30.09
CA LYS A 217 -25.82 -2.13 30.79
C LYS A 217 -26.96 -1.27 31.36
N GLU A 218 -27.98 -1.00 30.58
CA GLU A 218 -29.18 -0.26 31.03
C GLU A 218 -29.88 -0.97 32.18
N GLU A 219 -30.07 -2.31 32.12
CA GLU A 219 -30.69 -3.11 33.18
C GLU A 219 -29.86 -3.12 34.48
N THR A 220 -28.49 -3.20 34.34
CA THR A 220 -27.62 -3.17 35.53
C THR A 220 -27.64 -1.78 36.19
N GLU A 221 -27.67 -0.71 35.41
CA GLU A 221 -27.80 0.67 35.93
C GLU A 221 -29.15 0.87 36.63
N ASN A 222 -30.28 0.40 36.05
CA ASN A 222 -31.59 0.45 36.65
C ASN A 222 -31.68 -0.35 37.95
N THR A 223 -31.05 -1.51 38.01
CA THR A 223 -31.02 -2.35 39.20
C THR A 223 -30.22 -1.70 40.33
N CYS A 224 -29.12 -1.07 40.02
CA CYS A 224 -28.34 -0.29 41.02
C CYS A 224 -29.17 0.86 41.60
N LEU A 225 -29.95 1.57 40.79
CA LEU A 225 -30.81 2.66 41.26
C LEU A 225 -31.93 2.16 42.20
N LEU A 226 -32.46 0.99 41.97
CA LEU A 226 -33.46 0.38 42.85
C LEU A 226 -32.90 0.02 44.25
N TYR A 227 -31.66 -0.44 44.32
CA TYR A 227 -31.00 -0.77 45.60
C TYR A 227 -30.47 0.45 46.35
N THR A 228 -30.26 1.59 45.69
CA THR A 228 -29.84 2.84 46.34
C THR A 228 -30.98 3.76 46.75
N SER A 229 -32.23 3.42 46.42
CA SER A 229 -33.41 4.15 46.92
C SER A 229 -33.62 3.80 48.42
N PRO A 230 -33.77 4.79 49.30
CA PRO A 230 -34.00 4.53 50.72
C PRO A 230 -35.30 3.71 50.86
N SER A 231 -35.24 2.62 51.66
CA SER A 231 -36.38 1.79 51.96
C SER A 231 -37.44 2.61 52.67
N PRO A 232 -38.74 2.43 52.42
CA PRO A 232 -39.80 3.10 53.15
C PRO A 232 -39.72 2.93 54.68
N ARG A 233 -39.02 1.89 55.15
CA ARG A 233 -38.72 1.67 56.58
C ARG A 233 -37.69 2.56 57.20
N ASP A 234 -36.82 3.18 56.41
CA ASP A 234 -35.72 4.05 56.90
C ASP A 234 -36.23 5.47 57.13
N THR A 235 -37.40 5.85 56.57
CA THR A 235 -38.04 7.14 56.75
C THR A 235 -38.88 7.25 58.02
N GLU A 236 -39.29 6.11 58.61
CA GLU A 236 -40.10 6.07 59.85
C GLU A 236 -39.31 6.16 61.16
N ARG A 237 -37.97 6.00 61.14
CA ARG A 237 -37.11 6.05 62.32
C ARG A 237 -36.54 7.44 62.65
N SER A 238 -36.92 8.47 61.91
CA SER A 238 -36.42 9.88 62.12
C SER A 238 -37.57 10.81 62.51
N ARG A 239 -38.53 10.34 63.25
CA ARG A 239 -39.55 11.18 63.92
C ARG A 239 -39.57 10.92 65.40
#